data_3c1f07681c83c99c9a1ff66ee31c2927
#
_entry.id   3c1f07681c83c99c9a1ff66ee31c2927
#
_cell.length_a   1.000
_cell.length_b   1.000
_cell.length_c   1.000
_cell.angle_alpha   90.00
_cell.angle_beta   90.00
_cell.angle_gamma   90.00
#
_symmetry.space_group_name_H-M   'P 1'
#
loop_
_entity.id
_entity.type
_entity.pdbx_description
1 polymer ?
#
loop_
_entity_poly.entity_id
_entity_poly.type
_entity_poly.pdbx_seq_one_letter_code
_entity_poly.pdbx_strand_id
1 'polypeptide(L)'
;MHTIDGLLSFIKKDDFSQFASETNVDKHSKKLFGELLFKLLLYCLVTEKDNSLRGMRSALESTVFRALANISEDLSVAHSSISERLNTINPLYFEKIYKHCIQKYGTVVKADANPVVSFDSTIVSLSTSLIKIGYNLKGGDAQSYRLLKFTVGYSGLPECICFYTDQTYNSENVALTETILANQITDDQINVFDRGITARHNYDKFTEKSILFVSRINATAKHEIIKKLKIKGSQNTKTLKIISDTWVYLFGEGGKKSIHPVRLIKATTKADGTLLAFTTNLKDMTATEITEIYKSRWDIEVFFKFIKQHLNFSHLLNRTENGIKVVMYVTMTLAVLLFAYKKMNKLQGYKIPKRKFAQALENDLIYALVILCNGDKAIARKMIYKNTS
;
A
#
# COMPACT_ATOMS: atom_id res chain seq x y z
N MET A 1 -6.76 15.16 21.26
CA MET A 1 -6.91 14.64 19.89
C MET A 1 -5.86 15.33 19.02
N HIS A 2 -5.04 14.56 18.28
CA HIS A 2 -4.08 15.18 17.37
C HIS A 2 -4.87 15.79 16.21
N THR A 3 -4.69 17.08 15.98
CA THR A 3 -5.35 17.82 14.91
C THR A 3 -4.81 17.35 13.56
N ILE A 4 -5.62 17.41 12.52
CA ILE A 4 -5.19 17.09 11.15
C ILE A 4 -4.21 18.15 10.62
N ASP A 5 -4.28 19.36 11.12
CA ASP A 5 -3.29 20.41 10.83
C ASP A 5 -1.87 19.88 11.15
N GLY A 6 -1.68 19.16 12.26
CA GLY A 6 -0.45 18.44 12.55
C GLY A 6 -0.14 17.29 11.59
N LEU A 7 -1.15 16.66 10.97
CA LEU A 7 -0.97 15.57 10.01
C LEU A 7 -0.78 16.08 8.57
N LEU A 8 -1.47 17.14 8.16
CA LEU A 8 -1.28 17.74 6.84
C LEU A 8 -0.02 18.62 6.77
N SER A 9 0.48 19.11 7.90
CA SER A 9 1.80 19.73 8.01
C SER A 9 2.96 18.70 7.92
N PHE A 10 2.68 17.44 7.51
CA PHE A 10 3.73 16.44 7.34
C PHE A 10 4.71 16.81 6.23
N ILE A 11 4.26 17.55 5.22
CA ILE A 11 5.08 18.13 4.18
C ILE A 11 5.11 19.63 4.40
N LYS A 12 6.27 20.20 4.64
CA LYS A 12 6.46 21.63 4.67
C LYS A 12 6.42 22.18 3.25
N LYS A 13 6.18 23.47 3.12
CA LYS A 13 6.20 24.13 1.81
C LYS A 13 7.54 23.95 1.09
N ASP A 14 8.64 23.95 1.86
CA ASP A 14 9.99 23.75 1.34
C ASP A 14 10.19 22.33 0.78
N ASP A 15 9.60 21.28 1.40
CA ASP A 15 9.65 19.91 0.91
C ASP A 15 8.95 19.79 -0.45
N PHE A 16 7.76 20.42 -0.61
CA PHE A 16 7.06 20.45 -1.91
C PHE A 16 7.90 21.14 -2.99
N SER A 17 8.54 22.26 -2.64
CA SER A 17 9.41 23.00 -3.56
C SER A 17 10.65 22.20 -3.94
N GLN A 18 11.28 21.51 -2.99
CA GLN A 18 12.41 20.64 -3.22
C GLN A 18 12.03 19.50 -4.17
N PHE A 19 10.95 18.75 -3.87
CA PHE A 19 10.49 17.65 -4.72
C PHE A 19 10.11 18.14 -6.13
N ALA A 20 9.53 19.33 -6.24
CA ALA A 20 9.20 19.93 -7.53
C ALA A 20 10.45 20.25 -8.35
N SER A 21 11.49 20.78 -7.72
CA SER A 21 12.78 21.05 -8.35
C SER A 21 13.46 19.76 -8.82
N GLU A 22 13.55 18.75 -7.93
CA GLU A 22 14.20 17.47 -8.21
C GLU A 22 13.53 16.68 -9.34
N THR A 23 12.22 16.82 -9.51
CA THR A 23 11.44 16.08 -10.52
C THR A 23 11.09 16.88 -11.75
N ASN A 24 11.40 18.19 -11.75
CA ASN A 24 10.99 19.14 -12.78
C ASN A 24 9.47 19.10 -13.06
N VAL A 25 8.66 18.73 -12.05
CA VAL A 25 7.23 18.49 -12.20
C VAL A 25 6.49 19.71 -12.75
N ASP A 26 6.92 20.90 -12.40
CA ASP A 26 6.23 22.16 -12.71
C ASP A 26 6.86 22.97 -13.84
N LYS A 27 7.92 22.45 -14.50
CA LYS A 27 8.69 23.17 -15.53
C LYS A 27 7.84 23.82 -16.62
N HIS A 28 6.72 23.21 -16.99
CA HIS A 28 5.83 23.70 -18.05
C HIS A 28 4.42 24.00 -17.53
N SER A 29 4.22 24.02 -16.20
CA SER A 29 2.90 24.26 -15.60
C SER A 29 2.62 25.75 -15.47
N LYS A 30 1.41 26.16 -15.89
CA LYS A 30 0.95 27.55 -15.73
C LYS A 30 -0.05 27.72 -14.59
N LYS A 31 -0.85 26.69 -14.29
CA LYS A 31 -1.96 26.75 -13.33
C LYS A 31 -2.00 25.56 -12.38
N LEU A 32 -1.85 24.35 -12.89
CA LEU A 32 -1.94 23.12 -12.11
C LEU A 32 -0.55 22.61 -11.69
N PHE A 33 0.05 23.32 -10.73
CA PHE A 33 1.31 22.89 -10.11
C PHE A 33 1.16 21.57 -9.39
N GLY A 34 2.24 20.83 -9.20
CA GLY A 34 2.24 19.51 -8.55
C GLY A 34 1.64 19.53 -7.16
N GLU A 35 1.97 20.55 -6.35
CA GLU A 35 1.40 20.72 -5.01
C GLU A 35 -0.13 20.91 -5.05
N LEU A 36 -0.61 21.77 -5.95
CA LEU A 36 -2.05 22.00 -6.10
C LEU A 36 -2.78 20.73 -6.54
N LEU A 37 -2.22 20.00 -7.50
CA LEU A 37 -2.82 18.76 -7.99
C LEU A 37 -2.81 17.67 -6.90
N PHE A 38 -1.73 17.56 -6.10
CA PHE A 38 -1.67 16.66 -4.95
C PHE A 38 -2.76 16.97 -3.93
N LYS A 39 -2.87 18.23 -3.52
CA LYS A 39 -3.89 18.70 -2.56
C LYS A 39 -5.32 18.44 -3.07
N LEU A 40 -5.55 18.69 -4.36
CA LEU A 40 -6.84 18.47 -5.00
C LEU A 40 -7.25 17.01 -5.00
N LEU A 41 -6.34 16.13 -5.43
CA LEU A 41 -6.58 14.68 -5.42
C LEU A 41 -6.82 14.16 -4.00
N LEU A 42 -5.98 14.57 -3.05
CA LEU A 42 -6.11 14.16 -1.65
C LEU A 42 -7.46 14.61 -1.06
N TYR A 43 -7.86 15.86 -1.31
CA TYR A 43 -9.13 16.41 -0.87
C TYR A 43 -10.32 15.63 -1.45
N CYS A 44 -10.33 15.34 -2.75
CA CYS A 44 -11.39 14.56 -3.38
C CYS A 44 -11.49 13.13 -2.83
N LEU A 45 -10.35 12.48 -2.58
CA LEU A 45 -10.31 11.12 -1.99
C LEU A 45 -10.84 11.08 -0.55
N VAL A 46 -10.59 12.14 0.23
CA VAL A 46 -11.03 12.24 1.63
C VAL A 46 -12.53 12.55 1.73
N THR A 47 -13.00 13.53 0.96
CA THR A 47 -14.37 14.07 1.09
C THR A 47 -15.44 13.24 0.40
N GLU A 48 -15.07 12.11 -0.23
CA GLU A 48 -16.01 11.22 -0.96
C GLU A 48 -16.85 11.95 -2.04
N LYS A 49 -16.49 13.21 -2.36
CA LYS A 49 -17.09 13.90 -3.48
C LYS A 49 -16.74 13.15 -4.76
N ASP A 50 -17.65 13.18 -5.72
CA ASP A 50 -17.57 12.49 -6.98
C ASP A 50 -16.13 12.41 -7.53
N ASN A 51 -15.55 11.21 -7.50
CA ASN A 51 -14.15 10.95 -7.85
C ASN A 51 -14.00 10.96 -9.39
N SER A 52 -14.48 12.05 -10.00
CA SER A 52 -14.43 12.29 -11.43
C SER A 52 -13.67 13.59 -11.73
N LEU A 53 -13.23 13.76 -12.96
CA LEU A 53 -12.61 15.01 -13.41
C LEU A 53 -13.52 16.23 -13.26
N ARG A 54 -14.84 16.04 -13.38
CA ARG A 54 -15.84 17.08 -13.14
C ARG A 54 -15.97 17.39 -11.64
N GLY A 55 -15.98 16.35 -10.80
CA GLY A 55 -15.94 16.48 -9.34
C GLY A 55 -14.68 17.22 -8.87
N MET A 56 -13.51 16.94 -9.46
CA MET A 56 -12.27 17.67 -9.19
C MET A 56 -12.36 19.15 -9.58
N ARG A 57 -12.97 19.47 -10.73
CA ARG A 57 -13.24 20.84 -11.12
C ARG A 57 -14.16 21.54 -10.11
N SER A 58 -15.26 20.91 -9.72
CA SER A 58 -16.18 21.46 -8.71
C SER A 58 -15.47 21.70 -7.36
N ALA A 59 -14.55 20.78 -6.97
CA ALA A 59 -13.73 20.97 -5.77
C ALA A 59 -12.81 22.19 -5.88
N LEU A 60 -12.16 22.42 -7.03
CA LEU A 60 -11.36 23.61 -7.30
C LEU A 60 -12.15 24.91 -7.22
N GLU A 61 -13.43 24.89 -7.56
CA GLU A 61 -14.35 26.04 -7.51
C GLU A 61 -14.91 26.28 -6.09
N SER A 62 -14.77 25.29 -5.18
CA SER A 62 -15.29 25.43 -3.83
C SER A 62 -14.47 26.40 -2.98
N THR A 63 -15.14 27.29 -2.26
CA THR A 63 -14.53 28.27 -1.35
C THR A 63 -13.63 27.59 -0.32
N VAL A 64 -14.08 26.44 0.19
CA VAL A 64 -13.36 25.64 1.18
C VAL A 64 -12.02 25.14 0.65
N PHE A 65 -11.99 24.54 -0.54
CA PHE A 65 -10.74 24.06 -1.13
C PHE A 65 -9.80 25.20 -1.52
N ARG A 66 -10.35 26.30 -2.03
CA ARG A 66 -9.58 27.51 -2.37
C ARG A 66 -8.85 28.09 -1.16
N ALA A 67 -9.54 28.20 -0.04
CA ALA A 67 -8.94 28.64 1.22
C ALA A 67 -7.82 27.70 1.70
N LEU A 68 -8.04 26.35 1.64
CA LEU A 68 -7.05 25.35 1.98
C LEU A 68 -5.77 25.42 1.15
N ALA A 69 -5.96 25.52 -0.16
CA ALA A 69 -4.86 25.45 -1.10
C ALA A 69 -4.23 26.85 -1.34
N ASN A 70 -4.75 27.90 -0.68
CA ASN A 70 -4.34 29.27 -0.86
C ASN A 70 -4.36 29.70 -2.35
N ILE A 71 -5.49 29.45 -3.01
CA ILE A 71 -5.67 29.69 -4.45
C ILE A 71 -6.31 31.04 -4.67
N SER A 72 -5.78 31.82 -5.64
CA SER A 72 -6.36 33.05 -6.13
C SER A 72 -7.79 32.89 -6.66
N GLU A 73 -8.66 33.85 -6.43
CA GLU A 73 -10.05 33.86 -6.89
C GLU A 73 -10.17 33.71 -8.43
N ASP A 74 -9.19 34.21 -9.16
CA ASP A 74 -9.16 34.20 -10.63
C ASP A 74 -8.80 32.88 -11.25
N LEU A 75 -8.38 31.87 -10.44
CA LEU A 75 -7.99 30.59 -10.98
C LEU A 75 -9.22 29.83 -11.49
N SER A 76 -9.31 29.71 -12.80
CA SER A 76 -10.28 28.83 -13.48
C SER A 76 -9.55 27.74 -14.26
N VAL A 77 -10.01 26.49 -14.11
CA VAL A 77 -9.42 25.32 -14.77
C VAL A 77 -10.53 24.42 -15.32
N ALA A 78 -10.46 24.11 -16.61
CA ALA A 78 -11.37 23.16 -17.23
C ALA A 78 -11.04 21.71 -16.79
N HIS A 79 -12.04 20.84 -16.74
CA HIS A 79 -11.83 19.42 -16.42
C HIS A 79 -10.93 18.71 -17.44
N SER A 80 -10.92 19.15 -18.71
CA SER A 80 -9.98 18.68 -19.74
C SER A 80 -8.52 19.01 -19.39
N SER A 81 -8.27 20.21 -18.88
CA SER A 81 -6.91 20.62 -18.44
C SER A 81 -6.41 19.78 -17.25
N ILE A 82 -7.32 19.38 -16.34
CA ILE A 82 -6.97 18.44 -15.25
C ILE A 82 -6.58 17.08 -15.83
N SER A 83 -7.35 16.59 -16.80
CA SER A 83 -7.06 15.32 -17.48
C SER A 83 -5.72 15.35 -18.21
N GLU A 84 -5.47 16.41 -18.97
CA GLU A 84 -4.22 16.60 -19.72
C GLU A 84 -3.03 16.70 -18.77
N ARG A 85 -3.19 17.43 -17.67
CA ARG A 85 -2.13 17.54 -16.66
C ARG A 85 -1.82 16.19 -16.01
N LEU A 86 -2.82 15.38 -15.67
CA LEU A 86 -2.62 14.03 -15.16
C LEU A 86 -1.89 13.11 -16.17
N ASN A 87 -2.12 13.31 -17.47
CA ASN A 87 -1.43 12.54 -18.51
C ASN A 87 0.06 12.88 -18.61
N THR A 88 0.44 14.12 -18.34
CA THR A 88 1.78 14.64 -18.62
C THR A 88 2.65 14.85 -17.40
N ILE A 89 2.05 14.93 -16.20
CA ILE A 89 2.77 15.20 -14.96
C ILE A 89 3.73 14.05 -14.60
N ASN A 90 4.90 14.39 -14.06
CA ASN A 90 5.87 13.41 -13.63
C ASN A 90 5.40 12.70 -12.34
N PRO A 91 5.08 11.40 -12.36
CA PRO A 91 4.59 10.67 -11.19
C PRO A 91 5.64 10.52 -10.08
N LEU A 92 6.94 10.67 -10.39
CA LEU A 92 8.01 10.61 -9.41
C LEU A 92 7.86 11.66 -8.29
N TYR A 93 7.25 12.82 -8.59
CA TYR A 93 6.93 13.82 -7.59
C TYR A 93 6.01 13.25 -6.49
N PHE A 94 4.96 12.55 -6.88
CA PHE A 94 4.00 11.93 -5.95
C PHE A 94 4.59 10.74 -5.21
N GLU A 95 5.49 10.00 -5.86
CA GLU A 95 6.27 8.94 -5.21
C GLU A 95 7.15 9.49 -4.09
N LYS A 96 7.84 10.61 -4.33
CA LYS A 96 8.65 11.28 -3.29
C LYS A 96 7.81 11.74 -2.10
N ILE A 97 6.63 12.31 -2.35
CA ILE A 97 5.68 12.67 -1.30
C ILE A 97 5.26 11.43 -0.49
N TYR A 98 4.92 10.35 -1.16
CA TYR A 98 4.55 9.09 -0.52
C TYR A 98 5.68 8.52 0.36
N LYS A 99 6.91 8.45 -0.17
CA LYS A 99 8.08 7.99 0.58
C LYS A 99 8.38 8.88 1.79
N HIS A 100 8.29 10.19 1.63
CA HIS A 100 8.44 11.15 2.74
C HIS A 100 7.39 10.91 3.84
N CYS A 101 6.14 10.67 3.45
CA CYS A 101 5.06 10.34 4.37
C CYS A 101 5.34 9.06 5.17
N ILE A 102 5.84 8.00 4.51
CA ILE A 102 6.24 6.75 5.17
C ILE A 102 7.38 7.01 6.17
N GLN A 103 8.42 7.73 5.78
CA GLN A 103 9.55 8.06 6.67
C GLN A 103 9.07 8.80 7.91
N LYS A 104 8.18 9.78 7.77
CA LYS A 104 7.69 10.60 8.88
C LYS A 104 6.78 9.83 9.84
N TYR A 105 5.88 9.00 9.31
CA TYR A 105 4.88 8.31 10.12
C TYR A 105 5.17 6.83 10.36
N GLY A 106 6.18 6.28 9.70
CA GLY A 106 6.57 4.88 9.86
C GLY A 106 6.86 4.50 11.31
N THR A 107 7.64 5.33 12.00
CA THR A 107 7.97 5.13 13.42
C THR A 107 6.75 5.18 14.34
N VAL A 108 5.77 6.04 14.05
CA VAL A 108 4.53 6.17 14.84
C VAL A 108 3.67 4.92 14.74
N VAL A 109 3.59 4.32 13.55
CA VAL A 109 2.72 3.16 13.29
C VAL A 109 3.41 1.86 13.66
N LYS A 110 4.73 1.77 13.42
CA LYS A 110 5.53 0.55 13.61
C LYS A 110 6.19 0.41 14.98
N ALA A 111 5.94 1.30 15.93
CA ALA A 111 6.66 1.35 17.23
C ALA A 111 6.75 0.00 17.97
N ASP A 112 5.90 -0.99 17.63
CA ASP A 112 5.89 -2.33 18.20
C ASP A 112 6.04 -3.43 17.12
N ALA A 113 6.48 -3.11 15.90
CA ALA A 113 6.44 -4.06 14.80
C ALA A 113 7.75 -4.85 14.68
N ASN A 114 7.63 -6.18 14.61
CA ASN A 114 8.68 -7.05 14.12
C ASN A 114 9.07 -6.65 12.68
N PRO A 115 10.30 -6.94 12.23
CA PRO A 115 10.75 -6.63 10.87
C PRO A 115 10.05 -7.51 9.81
N VAL A 116 8.76 -7.73 9.95
CA VAL A 116 7.94 -8.57 9.08
C VAL A 116 7.21 -7.71 8.07
N VAL A 117 7.42 -7.98 6.79
CA VAL A 117 6.73 -7.34 5.68
C VAL A 117 5.97 -8.38 4.87
N SER A 118 4.64 -8.25 4.83
CA SER A 118 3.76 -9.10 4.04
C SER A 118 3.68 -8.58 2.61
N PHE A 119 3.93 -9.44 1.62
CA PHE A 119 3.84 -9.11 0.20
C PHE A 119 2.68 -9.85 -0.45
N ASP A 120 1.88 -9.13 -1.22
CA ASP A 120 0.79 -9.69 -2.01
C ASP A 120 0.47 -8.76 -3.18
N SER A 121 -0.27 -9.30 -4.15
CA SER A 121 -0.68 -8.56 -5.35
C SER A 121 -2.18 -8.40 -5.42
N THR A 122 -2.60 -7.31 -6.03
CA THR A 122 -4.00 -7.09 -6.38
C THR A 122 -4.13 -6.67 -7.83
N ILE A 123 -5.20 -7.11 -8.48
CA ILE A 123 -5.49 -6.79 -9.87
C ILE A 123 -6.64 -5.78 -9.92
N VAL A 124 -6.49 -4.78 -10.77
CA VAL A 124 -7.55 -3.85 -11.14
C VAL A 124 -7.88 -4.07 -12.62
N SER A 125 -9.15 -4.37 -12.90
CA SER A 125 -9.65 -4.57 -14.26
C SER A 125 -10.24 -3.27 -14.79
N LEU A 126 -9.91 -2.92 -16.01
CA LEU A 126 -10.32 -1.68 -16.65
C LEU A 126 -10.91 -1.98 -18.03
N SER A 127 -11.98 -1.26 -18.42
CA SER A 127 -12.58 -1.43 -19.74
C SER A 127 -11.60 -1.07 -20.87
N THR A 128 -11.44 -1.94 -21.85
CA THR A 128 -10.49 -1.78 -22.97
C THR A 128 -10.78 -0.59 -23.86
N SER A 129 -12.04 -0.16 -23.98
CA SER A 129 -12.42 1.03 -24.76
C SER A 129 -11.75 2.30 -24.26
N LEU A 130 -11.21 2.28 -23.06
CA LEU A 130 -10.71 3.44 -22.34
C LEU A 130 -9.20 3.45 -22.12
N ILE A 131 -8.51 2.30 -22.15
CA ILE A 131 -7.12 2.19 -21.71
C ILE A 131 -6.29 1.40 -22.71
N LYS A 132 -5.16 1.99 -23.12
CA LYS A 132 -4.18 1.37 -24.02
C LYS A 132 -3.08 0.60 -23.28
N ILE A 133 -3.01 0.72 -21.97
CA ILE A 133 -2.02 0.08 -21.11
C ILE A 133 -2.60 -1.13 -20.38
N GLY A 134 -1.72 -2.00 -19.88
CA GLY A 134 -2.10 -3.24 -19.18
C GLY A 134 -2.11 -4.46 -20.10
N TYR A 135 -2.36 -5.62 -19.53
CA TYR A 135 -2.33 -6.92 -20.19
C TYR A 135 -3.70 -7.60 -20.21
N ASN A 136 -3.87 -8.60 -21.08
CA ASN A 136 -5.10 -9.38 -21.19
C ASN A 136 -4.98 -10.71 -20.44
N LEU A 137 -6.09 -11.20 -19.86
CA LEU A 137 -6.16 -12.59 -19.40
C LEU A 137 -6.16 -13.54 -20.62
N LYS A 138 -5.32 -14.59 -20.56
CA LYS A 138 -5.36 -15.68 -21.56
C LYS A 138 -6.71 -16.40 -21.44
N GLY A 139 -7.45 -16.50 -22.55
CA GLY A 139 -8.68 -17.32 -22.65
C GLY A 139 -10.01 -16.64 -22.34
N GLY A 140 -10.03 -15.33 -22.07
CA GLY A 140 -11.28 -14.57 -22.02
C GLY A 140 -11.55 -13.83 -23.33
N ASP A 141 -12.77 -13.29 -23.50
CA ASP A 141 -13.07 -12.37 -24.60
C ASP A 141 -12.08 -11.20 -24.56
N ALA A 142 -11.04 -11.31 -25.36
CA ALA A 142 -9.83 -10.49 -25.33
C ALA A 142 -10.09 -8.99 -25.58
N GLN A 143 -11.33 -8.61 -25.82
CA GLN A 143 -11.70 -7.25 -26.23
C GLN A 143 -12.27 -6.38 -25.10
N SER A 144 -12.65 -6.93 -23.94
CA SER A 144 -13.42 -6.14 -22.96
C SER A 144 -12.66 -5.56 -21.77
N TYR A 145 -11.52 -6.13 -21.34
CA TYR A 145 -10.82 -5.65 -20.14
C TYR A 145 -9.29 -5.70 -20.27
N ARG A 146 -8.65 -4.68 -19.74
CA ARG A 146 -7.19 -4.65 -19.46
C ARG A 146 -6.95 -4.82 -17.97
N LEU A 147 -5.89 -5.54 -17.63
CA LEU A 147 -5.52 -5.81 -16.25
C LEU A 147 -4.27 -5.03 -15.88
N LEU A 148 -4.31 -4.43 -14.71
CA LEU A 148 -3.19 -3.79 -14.06
C LEU A 148 -2.90 -4.53 -12.76
N LYS A 149 -1.66 -4.91 -12.54
CA LYS A 149 -1.24 -5.55 -11.29
C LYS A 149 -0.53 -4.54 -10.40
N PHE A 150 -0.92 -4.52 -9.14
CA PHE A 150 -0.27 -3.78 -8.08
C PHE A 150 0.25 -4.77 -7.04
N THR A 151 1.54 -4.74 -6.77
CA THR A 151 2.16 -5.54 -5.71
C THR A 151 2.59 -4.61 -4.59
N VAL A 152 2.20 -4.94 -3.37
CA VAL A 152 2.43 -4.12 -2.18
C VAL A 152 3.23 -4.90 -1.16
N GLY A 153 4.19 -4.23 -0.50
CA GLY A 153 4.79 -4.66 0.75
C GLY A 153 4.10 -3.93 1.92
N TYR A 154 3.64 -4.67 2.92
CA TYR A 154 2.84 -4.15 4.02
C TYR A 154 3.36 -4.63 5.39
N SER A 155 3.61 -3.68 6.31
CA SER A 155 4.03 -3.95 7.70
C SER A 155 3.24 -3.07 8.70
N GLY A 156 1.91 -3.05 8.59
CA GLY A 156 1.06 -2.07 9.29
C GLY A 156 0.91 -0.76 8.51
N LEU A 157 1.82 -0.49 7.58
CA LEU A 157 1.75 0.55 6.54
C LEU A 157 2.09 -0.08 5.18
N PRO A 158 1.60 0.50 4.06
CA PRO A 158 2.09 0.15 2.73
C PRO A 158 3.52 0.71 2.58
N GLU A 159 4.52 -0.16 2.70
CA GLU A 159 5.96 0.21 2.62
C GLU A 159 6.40 0.55 1.20
N CYS A 160 5.92 -0.26 0.27
CA CYS A 160 6.18 -0.09 -1.15
C CYS A 160 4.96 -0.49 -1.96
N ILE A 161 4.86 0.06 -3.14
CA ILE A 161 3.91 -0.35 -4.16
C ILE A 161 4.58 -0.36 -5.53
N CYS A 162 4.46 -1.48 -6.23
CA CYS A 162 4.90 -1.64 -7.60
C CYS A 162 3.70 -1.75 -8.52
N PHE A 163 3.81 -1.15 -9.69
CA PHE A 163 2.78 -1.10 -10.71
C PHE A 163 3.26 -1.80 -11.99
N TYR A 164 2.51 -2.79 -12.43
CA TYR A 164 2.88 -3.61 -13.57
C TYR A 164 1.80 -3.59 -14.65
N THR A 165 2.23 -3.36 -15.89
CA THR A 165 1.39 -3.26 -17.08
C THR A 165 1.70 -4.32 -18.13
N ASP A 166 2.83 -5.03 -18.01
CA ASP A 166 3.27 -6.05 -18.95
C ASP A 166 2.72 -7.43 -18.60
N GLN A 167 2.50 -8.26 -19.63
CA GLN A 167 1.95 -9.61 -19.54
C GLN A 167 2.81 -10.55 -18.67
N THR A 168 4.12 -10.37 -18.62
CA THR A 168 5.04 -11.20 -17.84
C THR A 168 4.75 -11.13 -16.35
N TYR A 169 4.31 -9.97 -15.88
CA TYR A 169 3.96 -9.75 -14.49
C TYR A 169 2.60 -10.31 -14.06
N ASN A 170 1.86 -10.95 -14.98
CA ASN A 170 0.68 -11.71 -14.57
C ASN A 170 1.07 -12.86 -13.62
N SER A 171 2.27 -13.43 -13.82
CA SER A 171 2.82 -14.45 -12.92
C SER A 171 3.30 -13.86 -11.59
N GLU A 172 2.84 -14.43 -10.47
CA GLU A 172 3.37 -14.10 -9.15
C GLU A 172 4.85 -14.49 -9.00
N ASN A 173 5.32 -15.50 -9.72
CA ASN A 173 6.74 -15.86 -9.76
C ASN A 173 7.64 -14.71 -10.26
N VAL A 174 7.08 -13.79 -11.04
CA VAL A 174 7.81 -12.61 -11.54
C VAL A 174 7.50 -11.41 -10.66
N ALA A 175 6.24 -11.01 -10.55
CA ALA A 175 5.83 -9.76 -9.90
C ALA A 175 6.23 -9.71 -8.41
N LEU A 176 5.87 -10.75 -7.62
CA LEU A 176 6.23 -10.79 -6.20
C LEU A 176 7.73 -10.90 -6.01
N THR A 177 8.39 -11.76 -6.79
CA THR A 177 9.84 -11.96 -6.66
C THR A 177 10.60 -10.66 -6.91
N GLU A 178 10.31 -9.96 -8.00
CA GLU A 178 10.98 -8.70 -8.32
C GLU A 178 10.66 -7.61 -7.29
N THR A 179 9.40 -7.54 -6.83
CA THR A 179 9.02 -6.59 -5.79
C THR A 179 9.80 -6.84 -4.49
N ILE A 180 9.89 -8.10 -4.04
CA ILE A 180 10.63 -8.46 -2.82
C ILE A 180 12.12 -8.13 -2.99
N LEU A 181 12.73 -8.50 -4.13
CA LEU A 181 14.14 -8.25 -4.41
C LEU A 181 14.50 -6.75 -4.43
N ALA A 182 13.56 -5.92 -4.88
CA ALA A 182 13.77 -4.46 -5.00
C ALA A 182 13.48 -3.67 -3.71
N ASN A 183 12.84 -4.27 -2.71
CA ASN A 183 12.31 -3.53 -1.56
C ASN A 183 12.74 -4.15 -0.21
N GLN A 184 14.03 -4.50 -0.08
CA GLN A 184 14.62 -4.82 1.22
C GLN A 184 14.97 -3.51 1.94
N ILE A 185 14.43 -3.31 3.15
CA ILE A 185 14.64 -2.11 3.95
C ILE A 185 15.76 -2.34 4.98
N THR A 186 15.78 -3.54 5.59
CA THR A 186 16.78 -3.96 6.58
C THR A 186 17.20 -5.40 6.34
N ASP A 187 18.38 -5.79 6.80
CA ASP A 187 18.92 -7.15 6.62
C ASP A 187 18.13 -8.21 7.40
N ASP A 188 17.48 -7.82 8.49
CA ASP A 188 16.65 -8.66 9.35
C ASP A 188 15.18 -8.72 8.90
N GLN A 189 14.82 -8.03 7.80
CA GLN A 189 13.46 -8.04 7.26
C GLN A 189 13.03 -9.45 6.86
N ILE A 190 11.89 -9.91 7.41
CA ILE A 190 11.28 -11.19 7.06
C ILE A 190 10.13 -10.94 6.08
N ASN A 191 10.27 -11.44 4.87
CA ASN A 191 9.30 -11.30 3.79
C ASN A 191 8.28 -12.43 3.83
N VAL A 192 7.02 -12.09 4.02
CA VAL A 192 5.93 -13.07 4.10
C VAL A 192 5.06 -12.96 2.85
N PHE A 193 4.82 -14.09 2.19
CA PHE A 193 3.99 -14.14 0.99
C PHE A 193 3.25 -15.47 0.85
N ASP A 194 2.21 -15.48 0.02
CA ASP A 194 1.41 -16.70 -0.20
C ASP A 194 2.10 -17.64 -1.21
N ARG A 195 1.51 -18.81 -1.41
CA ARG A 195 1.96 -19.88 -2.31
C ARG A 195 2.00 -19.52 -3.80
N GLY A 196 1.78 -18.26 -4.15
CA GLY A 196 1.86 -17.75 -5.52
C GLY A 196 3.24 -17.91 -6.16
N ILE A 197 4.32 -17.88 -5.36
CA ILE A 197 5.67 -18.20 -5.84
C ILE A 197 5.86 -19.71 -5.85
N THR A 198 5.70 -20.33 -7.01
CA THR A 198 5.81 -21.78 -7.20
C THR A 198 7.17 -22.20 -7.74
N ALA A 199 7.88 -21.32 -8.46
CA ALA A 199 9.18 -21.57 -9.04
C ALA A 199 10.29 -21.61 -7.98
N ARG A 200 10.92 -22.78 -7.77
CA ARG A 200 11.88 -23.02 -6.67
C ARG A 200 13.15 -22.20 -6.78
N HIS A 201 13.59 -21.87 -8.00
CA HIS A 201 14.72 -20.98 -8.21
C HIS A 201 14.54 -19.57 -7.62
N ASN A 202 13.31 -19.13 -7.35
CA ASN A 202 13.07 -17.85 -6.65
C ASN A 202 13.45 -17.94 -5.17
N TYR A 203 13.22 -19.10 -4.52
CA TYR A 203 13.70 -19.32 -3.15
C TYR A 203 15.23 -19.40 -3.09
N ASP A 204 15.86 -19.97 -4.13
CA ASP A 204 17.31 -19.97 -4.26
C ASP A 204 17.84 -18.52 -4.38
N LYS A 205 17.25 -17.68 -5.24
CA LYS A 205 17.61 -16.27 -5.36
C LYS A 205 17.48 -15.49 -4.05
N PHE A 206 16.42 -15.75 -3.27
CA PHE A 206 16.24 -15.10 -1.97
C PHE A 206 17.36 -15.52 -1.02
N THR A 207 17.68 -16.80 -0.97
CA THR A 207 18.73 -17.33 -0.08
C THR A 207 20.11 -16.81 -0.48
N GLU A 208 20.45 -16.77 -1.78
CA GLU A 208 21.69 -16.23 -2.31
C GLU A 208 21.89 -14.74 -1.96
N LYS A 209 20.80 -13.99 -1.92
CA LYS A 209 20.82 -12.57 -1.56
C LYS A 209 20.59 -12.31 -0.06
N SER A 210 20.63 -13.35 0.77
CA SER A 210 20.38 -13.27 2.22
C SER A 210 19.01 -12.67 2.59
N ILE A 211 18.04 -12.77 1.69
CA ILE A 211 16.67 -12.29 1.90
C ILE A 211 15.90 -13.36 2.71
N LEU A 212 15.50 -12.97 3.91
CA LEU A 212 14.73 -13.83 4.80
C LEU A 212 13.26 -13.92 4.34
N PHE A 213 12.68 -15.12 4.37
CA PHE A 213 11.28 -15.28 3.96
C PHE A 213 10.53 -16.35 4.73
N VAL A 214 9.21 -16.22 4.75
CA VAL A 214 8.24 -17.25 5.16
C VAL A 214 7.12 -17.29 4.12
N SER A 215 6.84 -18.47 3.59
CA SER A 215 5.78 -18.66 2.61
C SER A 215 4.99 -19.92 2.87
N ARG A 216 3.77 -20.00 2.35
CA ARG A 216 3.05 -21.28 2.22
C ARG A 216 3.53 -22.03 0.97
N ILE A 217 3.48 -23.35 1.07
CA ILE A 217 3.75 -24.24 -0.06
C ILE A 217 2.66 -25.32 -0.10
N ASN A 218 2.48 -25.96 -1.24
CA ASN A 218 1.59 -27.11 -1.31
C ASN A 218 2.08 -28.23 -0.36
N ALA A 219 1.20 -28.74 0.47
CA ALA A 219 1.53 -29.81 1.45
C ALA A 219 2.07 -31.09 0.80
N THR A 220 1.73 -31.33 -0.48
CA THR A 220 2.19 -32.45 -1.30
C THR A 220 3.44 -32.13 -2.14
N ALA A 221 4.06 -30.97 -1.95
CA ALA A 221 5.27 -30.59 -2.69
C ALA A 221 6.36 -31.66 -2.54
N LYS A 222 6.91 -32.12 -3.67
CA LYS A 222 8.01 -33.09 -3.69
C LYS A 222 9.25 -32.46 -3.04
N HIS A 223 9.87 -33.23 -2.15
CA HIS A 223 11.05 -32.80 -1.42
C HIS A 223 11.93 -33.99 -1.00
N GLU A 224 13.19 -33.71 -0.79
CA GLU A 224 14.18 -34.62 -0.23
C GLU A 224 14.58 -34.15 1.16
N ILE A 225 14.42 -35.00 2.16
CA ILE A 225 14.74 -34.65 3.55
C ILE A 225 16.24 -34.74 3.78
N ILE A 226 16.83 -33.64 4.26
CA ILE A 226 18.24 -33.60 4.68
C ILE A 226 18.35 -33.87 6.17
N LYS A 227 17.51 -33.22 6.98
CA LYS A 227 17.58 -33.28 8.44
C LYS A 227 16.22 -33.03 9.06
N LYS A 228 15.83 -33.88 10.00
CA LYS A 228 14.66 -33.64 10.87
C LYS A 228 15.10 -32.82 12.07
N LEU A 229 14.34 -31.78 12.39
CA LEU A 229 14.56 -30.92 13.55
C LEU A 229 13.66 -31.39 14.69
N LYS A 230 14.19 -31.29 15.93
CA LYS A 230 13.34 -31.43 17.10
C LYS A 230 12.48 -30.20 17.23
N ILE A 231 11.18 -30.38 17.42
CA ILE A 231 10.27 -29.27 17.66
C ILE A 231 10.58 -28.73 19.06
N LYS A 232 11.12 -27.51 19.11
CA LYS A 232 11.42 -26.80 20.35
C LYS A 232 10.19 -26.02 20.82
N GLY A 233 9.95 -26.02 22.14
CA GLY A 233 8.83 -25.32 22.73
C GLY A 233 7.47 -26.00 22.52
N SER A 234 6.39 -25.23 22.47
CA SER A 234 5.06 -25.77 22.25
C SER A 234 4.87 -26.23 20.80
N GLN A 235 4.29 -27.40 20.63
CA GLN A 235 3.85 -27.90 19.31
C GLN A 235 2.53 -27.25 18.86
N ASN A 236 1.92 -26.42 19.71
CA ASN A 236 0.61 -25.85 19.48
C ASN A 236 0.67 -24.34 19.49
N THR A 237 0.14 -23.72 18.43
CA THR A 237 -0.33 -22.34 18.47
C THR A 237 -1.80 -22.29 18.86
N LYS A 238 -2.42 -21.10 18.85
CA LYS A 238 -3.87 -20.97 19.06
C LYS A 238 -4.68 -21.77 18.04
N THR A 239 -4.23 -21.82 16.78
CA THR A 239 -4.99 -22.35 15.64
C THR A 239 -4.37 -23.58 14.99
N LEU A 240 -3.07 -23.85 15.20
CA LEU A 240 -2.33 -24.91 14.54
C LEU A 240 -1.70 -25.90 15.54
N LYS A 241 -1.54 -27.14 15.10
CA LYS A 241 -0.70 -28.17 15.72
C LYS A 241 0.46 -28.48 14.78
N ILE A 242 1.70 -28.23 15.20
CA ILE A 242 2.90 -28.53 14.42
C ILE A 242 3.13 -30.05 14.40
N ILE A 243 3.33 -30.60 13.21
CA ILE A 243 3.54 -32.01 12.99
C ILE A 243 5.02 -32.32 12.76
N SER A 244 5.69 -31.54 11.92
CA SER A 244 7.09 -31.74 11.58
C SER A 244 7.79 -30.47 11.23
N ASP A 245 9.10 -30.44 11.42
CA ASP A 245 10.03 -29.40 11.05
C ASP A 245 11.28 -30.07 10.46
N THR A 246 11.57 -29.81 9.19
CA THR A 246 12.62 -30.53 8.46
C THR A 246 13.38 -29.59 7.52
N TRP A 247 14.70 -29.77 7.41
CA TRP A 247 15.46 -29.19 6.30
C TRP A 247 15.33 -30.10 5.08
N VAL A 248 15.00 -29.50 3.94
CA VAL A 248 14.70 -30.22 2.70
C VAL A 248 15.27 -29.50 1.48
N TYR A 249 15.56 -30.26 0.42
CA TYR A 249 15.57 -29.71 -0.93
C TYR A 249 14.18 -29.85 -1.54
N LEU A 250 13.69 -28.78 -2.16
CA LEU A 250 12.42 -28.82 -2.88
C LEU A 250 12.63 -29.19 -4.35
N PHE A 251 11.67 -29.89 -4.93
CA PHE A 251 11.64 -30.13 -6.38
C PHE A 251 10.63 -29.20 -7.04
N GLY A 252 11.07 -28.52 -8.10
CA GLY A 252 10.26 -27.67 -8.95
C GLY A 252 9.67 -28.40 -10.14
N GLU A 253 9.18 -27.65 -11.10
CA GLU A 253 8.68 -28.14 -12.36
C GLU A 253 9.78 -28.91 -13.11
N GLY A 254 9.41 -30.01 -13.81
CA GLY A 254 10.36 -30.90 -14.48
C GLY A 254 11.27 -31.70 -13.53
N GLY A 255 10.97 -31.72 -12.20
CA GLY A 255 11.77 -32.47 -11.23
C GLY A 255 13.09 -31.81 -10.85
N LYS A 256 13.33 -30.55 -11.25
CA LYS A 256 14.55 -29.81 -10.93
C LYS A 256 14.63 -29.54 -9.43
N LYS A 257 15.73 -30.01 -8.80
CA LYS A 257 16.02 -29.81 -7.37
C LYS A 257 16.45 -28.36 -7.10
N SER A 258 16.01 -27.77 -5.99
CA SER A 258 16.50 -26.47 -5.52
C SER A 258 18.00 -26.54 -5.20
N ILE A 259 18.70 -25.43 -5.37
CA ILE A 259 20.14 -25.31 -5.08
C ILE A 259 20.35 -25.23 -3.56
N HIS A 260 19.54 -24.41 -2.89
CA HIS A 260 19.63 -24.21 -1.46
C HIS A 260 18.56 -24.97 -0.69
N PRO A 261 18.92 -25.55 0.48
CA PRO A 261 17.93 -26.16 1.34
C PRO A 261 17.08 -25.11 2.04
N VAL A 262 15.82 -25.47 2.27
CA VAL A 262 14.86 -24.66 3.04
C VAL A 262 14.26 -25.51 4.16
N ARG A 263 13.72 -24.88 5.19
CA ARG A 263 12.91 -25.56 6.19
C ARG A 263 11.50 -25.76 5.64
N LEU A 264 10.98 -26.95 5.85
CA LEU A 264 9.61 -27.34 5.58
C LEU A 264 8.92 -27.69 6.90
N ILE A 265 7.97 -26.85 7.30
CA ILE A 265 7.18 -27.04 8.52
C ILE A 265 5.79 -27.49 8.11
N LYS A 266 5.35 -28.64 8.61
CA LYS A 266 3.99 -29.16 8.42
C LYS A 266 3.18 -29.00 9.70
N ALA A 267 1.95 -28.51 9.58
CA ALA A 267 1.03 -28.33 10.69
C ALA A 267 -0.40 -28.67 10.26
N THR A 268 -1.25 -29.05 11.21
CA THR A 268 -2.69 -29.18 10.98
C THR A 268 -3.45 -28.05 11.67
N THR A 269 -4.50 -27.56 11.03
CA THR A 269 -5.47 -26.68 11.68
C THR A 269 -6.20 -27.45 12.79
N LYS A 270 -6.47 -26.76 13.91
CA LYS A 270 -7.23 -27.38 15.02
C LYS A 270 -8.73 -27.43 14.73
N ALA A 271 -9.21 -26.58 13.81
CA ALA A 271 -10.63 -26.46 13.51
C ALA A 271 -11.15 -27.65 12.69
N ASP A 272 -10.44 -28.04 11.64
CA ASP A 272 -10.89 -29.01 10.64
C ASP A 272 -9.83 -30.04 10.24
N GLY A 273 -8.65 -30.03 10.88
CA GLY A 273 -7.56 -30.98 10.60
C GLY A 273 -6.85 -30.76 9.27
N THR A 274 -7.10 -29.66 8.55
CA THR A 274 -6.47 -29.37 7.25
C THR A 274 -4.95 -29.30 7.38
N LEU A 275 -4.24 -30.06 6.53
CA LEU A 275 -2.78 -30.06 6.48
C LEU A 275 -2.27 -28.81 5.76
N LEU A 276 -1.43 -28.05 6.45
CA LEU A 276 -0.73 -26.88 5.94
C LEU A 276 0.78 -27.13 5.89
N ALA A 277 1.46 -26.55 4.91
CA ALA A 277 2.91 -26.59 4.82
C ALA A 277 3.46 -25.17 4.62
N PHE A 278 4.54 -24.86 5.36
CA PHE A 278 5.24 -23.59 5.31
C PHE A 278 6.71 -23.84 4.93
N THR A 279 7.27 -22.93 4.17
CA THR A 279 8.69 -22.97 3.78
C THR A 279 9.38 -21.67 4.16
N THR A 280 10.65 -21.79 4.59
CA THR A 280 11.45 -20.65 5.04
C THR A 280 12.95 -20.96 4.97
N ASN A 281 13.78 -19.93 4.91
CA ASN A 281 15.23 -20.02 5.10
C ASN A 281 15.68 -19.58 6.50
N LEU A 282 14.77 -19.23 7.41
CA LEU A 282 15.06 -18.87 8.79
C LEU A 282 15.63 -20.05 9.57
N LYS A 283 16.77 -19.86 10.25
CA LYS A 283 17.50 -20.92 10.96
C LYS A 283 17.15 -21.00 12.44
N ASP A 284 17.07 -19.85 13.10
CA ASP A 284 17.11 -19.76 14.57
C ASP A 284 15.73 -19.69 15.24
N MET A 285 14.68 -19.40 14.47
CA MET A 285 13.31 -19.36 14.97
C MET A 285 12.67 -20.73 15.12
N THR A 286 11.79 -20.90 16.09
CA THR A 286 11.00 -22.12 16.28
C THR A 286 9.94 -22.27 15.20
N ALA A 287 9.46 -23.49 14.94
CA ALA A 287 8.36 -23.74 14.01
C ALA A 287 7.08 -22.98 14.39
N THR A 288 6.83 -22.80 15.68
CA THR A 288 5.70 -22.04 16.22
C THR A 288 5.81 -20.57 15.85
N GLU A 289 6.96 -19.95 16.09
CA GLU A 289 7.20 -18.54 15.74
C GLU A 289 7.04 -18.31 14.24
N ILE A 290 7.59 -19.19 13.40
CA ILE A 290 7.48 -19.09 11.93
C ILE A 290 6.01 -19.15 11.47
N THR A 291 5.20 -20.05 12.06
CA THR A 291 3.78 -20.15 11.70
C THR A 291 2.95 -18.96 12.19
N GLU A 292 3.31 -18.36 13.33
CA GLU A 292 2.68 -17.11 13.80
C GLU A 292 3.10 -15.91 12.94
N ILE A 293 4.37 -15.84 12.50
CA ILE A 293 4.81 -14.82 11.52
C ILE A 293 3.99 -14.92 10.23
N TYR A 294 3.78 -16.14 9.70
CA TYR A 294 2.96 -16.31 8.49
C TYR A 294 1.52 -15.81 8.67
N LYS A 295 0.97 -15.86 9.86
CA LYS A 295 -0.39 -15.39 10.14
C LYS A 295 -0.56 -13.90 9.88
N SER A 296 0.50 -13.09 10.07
CA SER A 296 0.47 -11.65 9.77
C SER A 296 0.20 -11.33 8.30
N ARG A 297 0.40 -12.32 7.40
CA ARG A 297 0.06 -12.16 5.96
C ARG A 297 -1.40 -11.73 5.74
N TRP A 298 -2.31 -12.12 6.66
CA TRP A 298 -3.72 -11.73 6.54
C TRP A 298 -3.94 -10.21 6.59
N ASP A 299 -3.04 -9.47 7.20
CA ASP A 299 -3.17 -8.02 7.36
C ASP A 299 -3.12 -7.30 6.01
N ILE A 300 -2.36 -7.82 5.03
CA ILE A 300 -2.33 -7.22 3.68
C ILE A 300 -3.64 -7.45 2.91
N GLU A 301 -4.34 -8.57 3.12
CA GLU A 301 -5.67 -8.79 2.53
C GLU A 301 -6.69 -7.80 3.09
N VAL A 302 -6.64 -7.57 4.41
CA VAL A 302 -7.47 -6.55 5.07
C VAL A 302 -7.14 -5.16 4.53
N PHE A 303 -5.85 -4.86 4.30
CA PHE A 303 -5.41 -3.62 3.67
C PHE A 303 -5.97 -3.46 2.24
N PHE A 304 -5.87 -4.48 1.39
CA PHE A 304 -6.45 -4.41 0.05
C PHE A 304 -7.96 -4.21 0.06
N LYS A 305 -8.66 -4.88 0.96
CA LYS A 305 -10.09 -4.65 1.16
C LYS A 305 -10.37 -3.20 1.53
N PHE A 306 -9.59 -2.64 2.45
CA PHE A 306 -9.72 -1.25 2.88
C PHE A 306 -9.52 -0.26 1.73
N ILE A 307 -8.42 -0.34 0.96
CA ILE A 307 -8.17 0.62 -0.12
C ILE A 307 -9.20 0.52 -1.25
N LYS A 308 -9.67 -0.70 -1.56
CA LYS A 308 -10.71 -0.91 -2.58
C LYS A 308 -12.08 -0.38 -2.14
N GLN A 309 -12.49 -0.63 -0.91
CA GLN A 309 -13.81 -0.27 -0.41
C GLN A 309 -13.93 1.17 0.07
N HIS A 310 -12.85 1.74 0.61
CA HIS A 310 -12.89 3.05 1.28
C HIS A 310 -12.07 4.13 0.59
N LEU A 311 -11.10 3.79 -0.25
CA LEU A 311 -10.28 4.77 -0.96
C LEU A 311 -10.49 4.74 -2.48
N ASN A 312 -11.50 4.02 -2.97
CA ASN A 312 -11.83 3.91 -4.39
C ASN A 312 -10.62 3.53 -5.27
N PHE A 313 -9.69 2.71 -4.74
CA PHE A 313 -8.45 2.36 -5.44
C PHE A 313 -8.68 1.75 -6.83
N SER A 314 -9.81 1.08 -7.03
CA SER A 314 -10.19 0.50 -8.32
C SER A 314 -10.78 1.52 -9.30
N HIS A 315 -11.10 2.74 -8.84
CA HIS A 315 -11.65 3.81 -9.68
C HIS A 315 -10.53 4.74 -10.12
N LEU A 316 -9.92 4.43 -11.24
CA LEU A 316 -8.81 5.21 -11.79
C LEU A 316 -9.36 6.41 -12.57
N LEU A 317 -9.02 7.61 -12.12
CA LEU A 317 -9.44 8.90 -12.71
C LEU A 317 -8.83 9.16 -14.10
N ASN A 318 -7.84 8.38 -14.50
CA ASN A 318 -7.08 8.58 -15.72
C ASN A 318 -6.80 7.27 -16.44
N ARG A 319 -6.44 7.36 -17.73
CA ARG A 319 -6.24 6.25 -18.66
C ARG A 319 -4.78 6.07 -19.08
N THR A 320 -3.90 6.96 -18.63
CA THR A 320 -2.46 6.90 -18.91
C THR A 320 -1.72 6.31 -17.73
N GLU A 321 -0.55 5.75 -18.00
CA GLU A 321 0.32 5.20 -16.96
C GLU A 321 0.69 6.26 -15.92
N ASN A 322 1.04 7.48 -16.36
CA ASN A 322 1.36 8.59 -15.46
C ASN A 322 0.19 8.92 -14.53
N GLY A 323 -1.00 9.13 -15.09
CA GLY A 323 -2.18 9.48 -14.30
C GLY A 323 -2.58 8.38 -13.31
N ILE A 324 -2.45 7.11 -13.70
CA ILE A 324 -2.71 5.97 -12.81
C ILE A 324 -1.69 5.94 -11.66
N LYS A 325 -0.39 6.11 -11.95
CA LYS A 325 0.66 6.18 -10.92
C LYS A 325 0.45 7.33 -9.95
N VAL A 326 0.06 8.51 -10.46
CA VAL A 326 -0.27 9.68 -9.62
C VAL A 326 -1.39 9.37 -8.65
N VAL A 327 -2.53 8.87 -9.14
CA VAL A 327 -3.69 8.52 -8.29
C VAL A 327 -3.30 7.43 -7.29
N MET A 328 -2.53 6.44 -7.71
CA MET A 328 -2.02 5.37 -6.85
C MET A 328 -1.18 5.94 -5.69
N TYR A 329 -0.18 6.78 -5.96
CA TYR A 329 0.67 7.34 -4.91
C TYR A 329 -0.09 8.26 -3.96
N VAL A 330 -1.03 9.06 -4.46
CA VAL A 330 -1.88 9.90 -3.60
C VAL A 330 -2.79 9.03 -2.71
N THR A 331 -3.37 7.97 -3.26
CA THR A 331 -4.19 7.02 -2.49
C THR A 331 -3.37 6.32 -1.39
N MET A 332 -2.13 5.91 -1.71
CA MET A 332 -1.23 5.30 -0.73
C MET A 332 -0.80 6.31 0.34
N THR A 333 -0.52 7.55 -0.04
CA THR A 333 -0.23 8.62 0.92
C THR A 333 -1.41 8.83 1.87
N LEU A 334 -2.65 8.87 1.34
CA LEU A 334 -3.84 8.97 2.19
C LEU A 334 -3.97 7.75 3.12
N ALA A 335 -3.69 6.54 2.65
CA ALA A 335 -3.71 5.36 3.50
C ALA A 335 -2.72 5.47 4.67
N VAL A 336 -1.48 5.93 4.42
CA VAL A 336 -0.48 6.17 5.47
C VAL A 336 -0.99 7.20 6.48
N LEU A 337 -1.54 8.32 6.03
CA LEU A 337 -2.09 9.38 6.90
C LEU A 337 -3.26 8.85 7.76
N LEU A 338 -4.15 8.07 7.17
CA LEU A 338 -5.28 7.46 7.91
C LEU A 338 -4.82 6.46 8.97
N PHE A 339 -3.78 5.66 8.68
CA PHE A 339 -3.23 4.72 9.67
C PHE A 339 -2.51 5.47 10.80
N ALA A 340 -1.74 6.50 10.47
CA ALA A 340 -1.12 7.36 11.46
C ALA A 340 -2.18 8.03 12.37
N TYR A 341 -3.20 8.63 11.78
CA TYR A 341 -4.31 9.23 12.49
C TYR A 341 -5.04 8.23 13.39
N LYS A 342 -5.31 7.03 12.86
CA LYS A 342 -5.93 5.92 13.60
C LYS A 342 -5.10 5.54 14.83
N LYS A 343 -3.79 5.33 14.67
CA LYS A 343 -2.87 4.95 15.76
C LYS A 343 -2.76 6.05 16.81
N MET A 344 -2.52 7.30 16.38
CA MET A 344 -2.39 8.46 17.26
C MET A 344 -3.65 8.71 18.10
N ASN A 345 -4.83 8.46 17.56
CA ASN A 345 -6.11 8.65 18.24
C ASN A 345 -6.70 7.35 18.81
N LYS A 346 -5.97 6.23 18.83
CA LYS A 346 -6.39 4.93 19.38
C LYS A 346 -7.74 4.44 18.82
N LEU A 347 -8.01 4.71 17.52
CA LEU A 347 -9.27 4.34 16.88
C LEU A 347 -9.26 2.89 16.40
N GLN A 348 -10.45 2.26 16.35
CA GLN A 348 -10.63 0.90 15.87
C GLN A 348 -11.30 0.88 14.48
N GLY A 349 -11.07 -0.21 13.72
CA GLY A 349 -11.61 -0.40 12.36
C GLY A 349 -11.03 0.55 11.33
N TYR A 350 -11.72 0.74 10.20
CA TYR A 350 -11.25 1.60 9.08
C TYR A 350 -12.29 2.66 8.66
N LYS A 351 -13.58 2.34 8.70
CA LYS A 351 -14.65 3.26 8.30
C LYS A 351 -14.75 4.47 9.23
N ILE A 352 -14.71 4.24 10.55
CA ILE A 352 -14.79 5.31 11.55
C ILE A 352 -13.58 6.23 11.48
N PRO A 353 -12.31 5.73 11.43
CA PRO A 353 -11.15 6.57 11.24
C PRO A 353 -11.22 7.48 10.00
N LYS A 354 -11.64 6.97 8.83
CA LYS A 354 -11.79 7.80 7.62
C LYS A 354 -12.80 8.92 7.83
N ARG A 355 -13.98 8.60 8.38
CA ARG A 355 -15.03 9.62 8.67
C ARG A 355 -14.55 10.67 9.65
N LYS A 356 -13.89 10.25 10.73
CA LYS A 356 -13.33 11.19 11.72
C LYS A 356 -12.19 12.03 11.14
N PHE A 357 -11.39 11.46 10.25
CA PHE A 357 -10.35 12.18 9.52
C PHE A 357 -10.95 13.27 8.62
N ALA A 358 -11.98 12.93 7.83
CA ALA A 358 -12.69 13.89 6.98
C ALA A 358 -13.32 15.02 7.82
N GLN A 359 -14.00 14.66 8.92
CA GLN A 359 -14.61 15.66 9.83
C GLN A 359 -13.57 16.56 10.51
N ALA A 360 -12.43 16.00 10.90
CA ALA A 360 -11.36 16.79 11.49
C ALA A 360 -10.72 17.74 10.46
N LEU A 361 -10.59 17.30 9.19
CA LEU A 361 -10.16 18.15 8.08
C LEU A 361 -11.14 19.33 7.88
N GLU A 362 -12.45 19.05 7.85
CA GLU A 362 -13.47 20.12 7.77
C GLU A 362 -13.38 21.10 8.93
N ASN A 363 -13.19 20.61 10.15
CA ASN A 363 -13.02 21.43 11.35
C ASN A 363 -11.80 22.36 11.26
N ASP A 364 -10.66 21.81 10.83
CA ASP A 364 -9.42 22.58 10.66
C ASP A 364 -9.59 23.67 9.56
N LEU A 365 -10.38 23.37 8.52
CA LEU A 365 -10.75 24.30 7.47
C LEU A 365 -11.61 25.44 7.97
N ILE A 366 -12.67 25.14 8.73
CA ILE A 366 -13.55 26.14 9.32
C ILE A 366 -12.73 27.04 10.24
N TYR A 367 -11.82 26.46 11.04
CA TYR A 367 -10.93 27.22 11.90
C TYR A 367 -10.01 28.16 11.11
N ALA A 368 -9.41 27.70 10.01
CA ALA A 368 -8.58 28.49 9.13
C ALA A 368 -9.37 29.66 8.50
N LEU A 369 -10.60 29.41 8.05
CA LEU A 369 -11.50 30.46 7.51
C LEU A 369 -11.81 31.52 8.55
N VAL A 370 -12.10 31.13 9.80
CA VAL A 370 -12.37 32.09 10.87
C VAL A 370 -11.15 33.01 11.09
N ILE A 371 -9.94 32.43 11.06
CA ILE A 371 -8.70 33.21 11.19
C ILE A 371 -8.52 34.18 10.02
N LEU A 372 -8.74 33.74 8.80
CA LEU A 372 -8.63 34.57 7.59
C LEU A 372 -9.61 35.73 7.59
N CYS A 373 -10.79 35.53 8.17
CA CYS A 373 -11.81 36.59 8.34
C CYS A 373 -11.60 37.45 9.60
N ASN A 374 -10.44 37.39 10.25
CA ASN A 374 -10.15 38.08 11.51
C ASN A 374 -11.15 37.78 12.65
N GLY A 375 -11.77 36.59 12.65
CA GLY A 375 -12.66 36.14 13.70
C GLY A 375 -11.93 35.75 14.99
N ASP A 376 -12.70 35.62 16.08
CA ASP A 376 -12.16 35.24 17.39
C ASP A 376 -11.67 33.76 17.40
N LYS A 377 -10.34 33.63 17.49
CA LYS A 377 -9.67 32.31 17.49
C LYS A 377 -10.05 31.45 18.71
N ALA A 378 -10.26 32.07 19.85
CA ALA A 378 -10.56 31.34 21.09
C ALA A 378 -11.99 30.80 21.06
N ILE A 379 -12.93 31.62 20.59
CA ILE A 379 -14.34 31.20 20.41
C ILE A 379 -14.41 30.12 19.33
N ALA A 380 -13.80 30.32 18.17
CA ALA A 380 -13.78 29.36 17.08
C ALA A 380 -13.22 28.00 17.54
N ARG A 381 -12.07 28.01 18.23
CA ARG A 381 -11.45 26.81 18.77
C ARG A 381 -12.38 26.08 19.75
N LYS A 382 -13.02 26.83 20.65
CA LYS A 382 -13.95 26.25 21.62
C LYS A 382 -15.19 25.64 20.96
N MET A 383 -15.74 26.28 19.91
CA MET A 383 -16.92 25.78 19.20
C MET A 383 -16.61 24.56 18.31
N ILE A 384 -15.51 24.61 17.58
CA ILE A 384 -15.14 23.60 16.58
C ILE A 384 -14.61 22.31 17.26
N TYR A 385 -13.79 22.45 18.31
CA TYR A 385 -13.12 21.30 18.94
C TYR A 385 -13.73 20.86 20.28
N LYS A 386 -14.84 21.49 20.72
CA LYS A 386 -15.50 21.18 22.01
C LYS A 386 -16.09 19.76 22.08
N ASN A 387 -16.37 19.13 20.95
CA ASN A 387 -16.97 17.79 20.87
C ASN A 387 -15.95 16.67 20.59
N THR A 388 -14.66 16.93 20.79
CA THR A 388 -13.58 15.97 20.46
C THR A 388 -12.85 15.44 21.70
N SER A 389 -13.42 15.65 22.90
CA SER A 389 -12.96 15.06 24.17
C SER A 389 -13.62 13.73 24.46
#